data_994965e8d05b939ee71d7095a81e7cfd
#
_entry.id   994965e8d05b939ee71d7095a81e7cfd
#
_cell.length_a   1.000
_cell.length_b   1.000
_cell.length_c   1.000
_cell.angle_alpha   90.00
_cell.angle_beta   90.00
_cell.angle_gamma   90.00
#
_symmetry.space_group_name_H-M   'P 1'
#
loop_
_entity.id
_entity.type
_entity.pdbx_description
1 polymer ?
#
loop_
_entity_poly.entity_id
_entity_poly.type
_entity_poly.pdbx_seq_one_letter_code
_entity_poly.pdbx_strand_id
1 'polypeptide(L)'
;MKLEVGHIFINDIQFASESKIENGVLYVDEEAVKAIVLEDEKIKSVKFDIAKPGESVRITPVKDVIEPRVKVEGRGGVFPGVIAKVDTVGSGKTYALKGMAVVTAGKIVGFQEGIIDMSGPGAEYTPFSKLNNLVVVCEPVEGIKQHEYEKAVRLAGFRVAVYLGELARELTPDETKVYETYGIMEGKEKFPNLPRVAYVQMLQSQGLLHDTYVYGVDAKRTLSTIMNPTEVMDGAIVSGNCVSACDKNPTYVHENNPVVHDLFEEHGKTINFVCQILTNENVYLADKMRSSDWTAKMCRLLDLDAVIVSQEGFGNPDTDLIMNCKKIEAEGVKTVIITDEYAGRDGKSQSLADADPAADAVVTGGNANQVIVLPKMDKVIGTEDFVTTIAGGNEHSHREDGTIEDADYVVD
;
A
#
# COMPACT_ATOMS: atom_id res chain seq x y z
N MET A 1 19.74 -10.98 -3.15
CA MET A 1 19.32 -10.44 -1.83
C MET A 1 18.40 -11.45 -1.20
N LYS A 2 18.47 -11.68 0.11
CA LYS A 2 17.63 -12.68 0.81
C LYS A 2 16.97 -12.02 2.02
N LEU A 3 15.63 -12.05 2.06
CA LEU A 3 14.80 -11.57 3.15
C LEU A 3 14.02 -12.74 3.77
N GLU A 4 14.11 -12.89 5.08
CA GLU A 4 13.27 -13.81 5.86
C GLU A 4 12.21 -12.97 6.59
N VAL A 5 10.94 -13.25 6.31
CA VAL A 5 9.81 -12.60 6.98
C VAL A 5 9.19 -13.59 7.95
N GLY A 6 9.37 -13.34 9.24
CA GLY A 6 8.75 -14.10 10.32
C GLY A 6 7.37 -13.54 10.63
N HIS A 7 6.34 -14.38 10.58
CA HIS A 7 4.96 -14.01 10.89
C HIS A 7 4.67 -14.29 12.36
N ILE A 8 4.20 -13.29 13.08
CA ILE A 8 3.64 -13.40 14.43
C ILE A 8 2.14 -13.17 14.30
N PHE A 9 1.32 -14.21 14.48
CA PHE A 9 -0.12 -14.09 14.29
C PHE A 9 -0.80 -13.44 15.49
N ILE A 10 -1.53 -12.35 15.21
CA ILE A 10 -2.33 -11.63 16.17
C ILE A 10 -3.81 -11.93 15.89
N ASN A 11 -4.42 -12.68 16.79
CA ASN A 11 -5.80 -13.11 16.68
C ASN A 11 -6.77 -12.16 17.42
N ASP A 12 -6.24 -11.32 18.31
CA ASP A 12 -7.02 -10.37 19.09
C ASP A 12 -6.15 -9.18 19.54
N ILE A 13 -6.79 -8.01 19.75
CA ILE A 13 -6.17 -6.83 20.36
C ILE A 13 -7.01 -6.43 21.57
N GLN A 14 -6.34 -6.08 22.67
CA GLN A 14 -6.99 -5.62 23.91
C GLN A 14 -6.19 -4.47 24.52
N PHE A 15 -6.88 -3.48 25.10
CA PHE A 15 -6.22 -2.50 25.95
C PHE A 15 -5.88 -3.11 27.31
N ALA A 16 -4.68 -2.79 27.82
CA ALA A 16 -4.16 -3.28 29.08
C ALA A 16 -3.23 -2.23 29.73
N SER A 17 -2.76 -2.50 30.93
CA SER A 17 -1.82 -1.63 31.65
C SER A 17 -0.36 -1.79 31.21
N GLU A 18 -0.06 -2.74 30.34
CA GLU A 18 1.27 -3.02 29.80
C GLU A 18 1.14 -3.57 28.38
N SER A 19 1.99 -3.07 27.46
CA SER A 19 2.01 -3.56 26.09
C SER A 19 2.84 -4.84 25.98
N LYS A 20 2.24 -5.90 25.47
CA LYS A 20 2.90 -7.20 25.21
C LYS A 20 2.13 -8.03 24.21
N ILE A 21 2.78 -9.06 23.67
CA ILE A 21 2.14 -10.11 22.86
C ILE A 21 2.19 -11.41 23.65
N GLU A 22 1.04 -12.03 23.87
CA GLU A 22 0.94 -13.29 24.60
C GLU A 22 -0.20 -14.16 24.04
N ASN A 23 0.09 -15.40 23.66
CA ASN A 23 -0.88 -16.37 23.11
C ASN A 23 -1.70 -15.84 21.93
N GLY A 24 -1.07 -15.10 21.02
CA GLY A 24 -1.73 -14.51 19.85
C GLY A 24 -2.61 -13.29 20.15
N VAL A 25 -2.56 -12.76 21.38
CA VAL A 25 -3.23 -11.53 21.77
C VAL A 25 -2.21 -10.41 21.91
N LEU A 26 -2.45 -9.29 21.22
CA LEU A 26 -1.72 -8.06 21.44
C LEU A 26 -2.41 -7.24 22.51
N TYR A 27 -1.75 -7.08 23.66
CA TYR A 27 -2.14 -6.15 24.70
C TYR A 27 -1.47 -4.80 24.43
N VAL A 28 -2.23 -3.72 24.53
CA VAL A 28 -1.77 -2.35 24.25
C VAL A 28 -1.99 -1.46 25.46
N ASP A 29 -0.92 -0.87 25.96
CA ASP A 29 -1.00 0.21 26.95
C ASP A 29 -1.37 1.51 26.22
N GLU A 30 -2.62 1.95 26.39
CA GLU A 30 -3.16 3.14 25.74
C GLU A 30 -2.38 4.41 26.12
N GLU A 31 -1.94 4.55 27.36
CA GLU A 31 -1.17 5.71 27.78
C GLU A 31 0.25 5.72 27.18
N ALA A 32 0.86 4.55 27.00
CA ALA A 32 2.16 4.45 26.34
C ALA A 32 2.08 4.87 24.86
N VAL A 33 1.12 4.34 24.10
CA VAL A 33 0.97 4.72 22.68
C VAL A 33 0.52 6.17 22.52
N LYS A 34 -0.28 6.69 23.45
CA LYS A 34 -0.70 8.10 23.50
C LYS A 34 0.50 9.04 23.73
N ALA A 35 1.40 8.67 24.64
CA ALA A 35 2.62 9.43 24.87
C ALA A 35 3.49 9.52 23.59
N ILE A 36 3.64 8.42 22.85
CA ILE A 36 4.37 8.35 21.58
C ILE A 36 3.76 9.29 20.52
N VAL A 37 2.44 9.31 20.40
CA VAL A 37 1.75 10.19 19.43
C VAL A 37 1.89 11.65 19.81
N LEU A 38 1.73 11.97 21.09
CA LEU A 38 1.78 13.34 21.62
C LEU A 38 3.20 13.93 21.74
N GLU A 39 4.25 13.16 21.40
CA GLU A 39 5.59 13.72 21.16
C GLU A 39 5.58 14.78 20.04
N ASP A 40 4.65 14.70 19.09
CA ASP A 40 4.48 15.73 18.07
C ASP A 40 3.54 16.84 18.58
N GLU A 41 4.11 17.99 18.91
CA GLU A 41 3.36 19.16 19.41
C GLU A 41 2.25 19.67 18.46
N LYS A 42 2.22 19.19 17.21
CA LYS A 42 1.19 19.50 16.23
C LYS A 42 -0.10 18.70 16.41
N ILE A 43 -0.05 17.65 17.23
CA ILE A 43 -1.22 16.86 17.61
C ILE A 43 -1.70 17.32 18.97
N LYS A 44 -2.93 17.88 19.02
CA LYS A 44 -3.56 18.37 20.24
C LYS A 44 -4.04 17.24 21.13
N SER A 45 -4.65 16.22 20.51
CA SER A 45 -5.18 15.06 21.20
C SER A 45 -5.21 13.86 20.27
N VAL A 46 -5.23 12.68 20.86
CA VAL A 46 -5.39 11.40 20.15
C VAL A 46 -6.35 10.51 20.92
N LYS A 47 -7.18 9.77 20.18
CA LYS A 47 -8.01 8.69 20.70
C LYS A 47 -7.61 7.39 20.03
N PHE A 48 -7.62 6.32 20.80
CA PHE A 48 -7.42 4.98 20.30
C PHE A 48 -8.72 4.19 20.40
N ASP A 49 -8.94 3.34 19.44
CA ASP A 49 -10.05 2.41 19.47
C ASP A 49 -9.64 1.10 18.77
N ILE A 50 -10.39 0.05 19.00
CA ILE A 50 -10.17 -1.26 18.39
C ILE A 50 -11.41 -1.60 17.57
N ALA A 51 -11.20 -2.03 16.33
CA ALA A 51 -12.24 -2.55 15.46
C ALA A 51 -11.87 -3.97 15.01
N LYS A 52 -12.75 -4.93 15.28
CA LYS A 52 -12.50 -6.34 15.00
C LYS A 52 -13.37 -6.86 13.86
N PRO A 53 -12.92 -7.90 13.14
CA PRO A 53 -13.70 -8.50 12.06
C PRO A 53 -15.13 -8.87 12.51
N GLY A 54 -16.12 -8.50 11.72
CA GLY A 54 -17.54 -8.80 11.97
C GLY A 54 -18.27 -7.87 12.93
N GLU A 55 -17.58 -6.90 13.56
CA GLU A 55 -18.25 -5.90 14.40
C GLU A 55 -19.03 -4.90 13.53
N SER A 56 -20.15 -4.39 14.06
CA SER A 56 -20.92 -3.29 13.43
C SER A 56 -20.21 -1.95 13.65
N VAL A 57 -19.03 -1.80 13.04
CA VAL A 57 -18.10 -0.67 13.20
C VAL A 57 -17.66 -0.15 11.85
N ARG A 58 -17.66 1.18 11.70
CA ARG A 58 -17.08 1.91 10.57
C ARG A 58 -15.89 2.75 11.05
N ILE A 59 -14.77 2.65 10.34
CA ILE A 59 -13.60 3.51 10.55
C ILE A 59 -13.57 4.53 9.42
N THR A 60 -13.55 5.84 9.74
CA THR A 60 -13.58 6.92 8.76
C THR A 60 -13.17 8.28 9.38
N PRO A 61 -12.49 9.18 8.67
CA PRO A 61 -11.81 9.00 7.39
C PRO A 61 -10.46 8.27 7.54
N VAL A 62 -10.31 7.16 6.85
CA VAL A 62 -9.05 6.38 6.85
C VAL A 62 -7.99 7.12 6.04
N LYS A 63 -6.76 7.18 6.55
CA LYS A 63 -5.62 7.83 5.90
C LYS A 63 -4.52 6.86 5.50
N ASP A 64 -4.18 5.93 6.36
CA ASP A 64 -3.24 4.87 6.07
C ASP A 64 -3.55 3.63 6.90
N VAL A 65 -3.15 2.50 6.40
CA VAL A 65 -3.20 1.20 7.06
C VAL A 65 -1.78 0.64 7.07
N ILE A 66 -1.25 0.27 8.24
CA ILE A 66 0.16 -0.06 8.44
C ILE A 66 0.25 -1.41 9.15
N GLU A 67 1.01 -2.35 8.61
CA GLU A 67 1.35 -3.59 9.30
C GLU A 67 2.53 -3.34 10.26
N PRO A 68 2.39 -3.56 11.58
CA PRO A 68 3.51 -3.42 12.50
C PRO A 68 4.59 -4.45 12.23
N ARG A 69 5.84 -3.99 12.13
CA ARG A 69 7.01 -4.82 11.84
C ARG A 69 8.20 -4.44 12.71
N VAL A 70 9.15 -5.35 12.84
CA VAL A 70 10.45 -5.11 13.48
C VAL A 70 11.58 -5.76 12.69
N LYS A 71 12.64 -5.01 12.44
CA LYS A 71 13.87 -5.53 11.83
C LYS A 71 14.70 -6.23 12.90
N VAL A 72 14.85 -7.55 12.78
CA VAL A 72 15.59 -8.39 13.77
C VAL A 72 17.04 -8.56 13.37
N GLU A 73 17.29 -8.80 12.07
CA GLU A 73 18.64 -9.00 11.53
C GLU A 73 18.79 -8.29 10.17
N GLY A 74 19.99 -7.86 9.86
CA GLY A 74 20.34 -7.25 8.57
C GLY A 74 20.48 -5.74 8.64
N ARG A 75 20.55 -5.11 7.44
CA ARG A 75 20.72 -3.67 7.30
C ARG A 75 19.40 -2.92 7.42
N GLY A 76 19.51 -1.68 7.86
CA GLY A 76 18.41 -0.75 7.95
C GLY A 76 17.49 -1.03 9.12
N GLY A 77 16.39 -0.31 9.16
CA GLY A 77 15.30 -0.46 10.12
C GLY A 77 13.97 -0.30 9.41
N VAL A 78 12.88 -0.53 10.12
CA VAL A 78 11.52 -0.42 9.56
C VAL A 78 11.25 1.02 9.13
N PHE A 79 10.63 1.20 7.96
CA PHE A 79 10.30 2.50 7.35
C PHE A 79 11.51 3.43 7.21
N PRO A 80 12.55 3.02 6.44
CA PRO A 80 13.79 3.78 6.29
C PRO A 80 13.54 5.16 5.65
N GLY A 81 14.15 6.20 6.22
CA GLY A 81 13.96 7.58 5.79
C GLY A 81 12.69 8.24 6.33
N VAL A 82 11.81 7.49 7.00
CA VAL A 82 10.59 7.99 7.65
C VAL A 82 10.73 7.93 9.17
N ILE A 83 10.93 6.74 9.72
CA ILE A 83 11.20 6.51 11.15
C ILE A 83 12.66 6.10 11.37
N ALA A 84 13.12 5.05 10.70
CA ALA A 84 14.52 4.64 10.77
C ALA A 84 15.41 5.54 9.90
N LYS A 85 16.72 5.53 10.19
CA LYS A 85 17.70 6.18 9.31
C LYS A 85 17.65 5.57 7.91
N VAL A 86 17.97 6.38 6.91
CA VAL A 86 18.09 5.91 5.52
C VAL A 86 19.20 4.87 5.44
N ASP A 87 18.84 3.66 5.12
CA ASP A 87 19.76 2.56 4.78
C ASP A 87 19.01 1.53 3.93
N THR A 88 19.71 0.77 3.11
CA THR A 88 19.10 -0.27 2.27
C THR A 88 18.50 -1.38 3.12
N VAL A 89 17.22 -1.66 2.93
CA VAL A 89 16.49 -2.78 3.54
C VAL A 89 16.32 -3.93 2.54
N GLY A 90 15.51 -4.93 2.83
CA GLY A 90 15.20 -6.06 1.94
C GLY A 90 16.13 -7.25 2.10
N SER A 91 16.94 -7.30 3.15
CA SER A 91 17.79 -8.47 3.49
C SER A 91 17.79 -8.74 4.99
N GLY A 92 18.18 -9.95 5.36
CA GLY A 92 18.18 -10.38 6.77
C GLY A 92 16.82 -10.86 7.22
N LYS A 93 16.42 -10.48 8.44
CA LYS A 93 15.18 -10.99 9.06
C LYS A 93 14.33 -9.86 9.59
N THR A 94 13.04 -9.88 9.24
CA THR A 94 12.02 -8.95 9.69
C THR A 94 10.84 -9.75 10.24
N TYR A 95 10.30 -9.37 11.40
CA TYR A 95 9.05 -9.93 11.91
C TYR A 95 7.89 -8.98 11.61
N ALA A 96 6.76 -9.54 11.22
CA ALA A 96 5.52 -8.84 10.91
C ALA A 96 4.38 -9.36 11.79
N LEU A 97 3.58 -8.45 12.36
CA LEU A 97 2.39 -8.80 13.14
C LEU A 97 1.24 -9.03 12.17
N LYS A 98 0.99 -10.30 11.85
CA LYS A 98 -0.05 -10.72 10.91
C LYS A 98 -1.43 -10.79 11.56
N GLY A 99 -2.47 -10.46 10.80
CA GLY A 99 -3.86 -10.48 11.27
C GLY A 99 -4.28 -9.19 11.99
N MET A 100 -3.42 -8.19 11.99
CA MET A 100 -3.73 -6.87 12.52
C MET A 100 -3.17 -5.73 11.67
N ALA A 101 -3.66 -4.52 11.91
CA ALA A 101 -3.09 -3.29 11.38
C ALA A 101 -3.24 -2.11 12.37
N VAL A 102 -2.36 -1.12 12.21
CA VAL A 102 -2.55 0.23 12.74
C VAL A 102 -3.22 1.07 11.66
N VAL A 103 -4.39 1.63 11.95
CA VAL A 103 -5.15 2.47 11.03
C VAL A 103 -5.09 3.90 11.52
N THR A 104 -4.54 4.81 10.72
CA THR A 104 -4.63 6.25 11.01
C THR A 104 -5.92 6.81 10.44
N ALA A 105 -6.61 7.59 11.25
CA ALA A 105 -7.85 8.26 10.87
C ALA A 105 -7.81 9.74 11.25
N GLY A 106 -8.40 10.59 10.42
CA GLY A 106 -8.49 12.02 10.65
C GLY A 106 -8.69 12.81 9.37
N LYS A 107 -9.51 13.85 9.44
CA LYS A 107 -9.82 14.68 8.28
C LYS A 107 -8.64 15.60 7.95
N ILE A 108 -8.05 15.43 6.77
CA ILE A 108 -6.94 16.27 6.30
C ILE A 108 -7.36 17.10 5.09
N VAL A 109 -7.90 16.48 4.06
CA VAL A 109 -8.24 17.14 2.78
C VAL A 109 -9.73 17.37 2.63
N GLY A 110 -10.57 16.48 3.16
CA GLY A 110 -12.02 16.52 3.01
C GLY A 110 -12.52 16.15 1.61
N PHE A 111 -11.74 15.34 0.91
CA PHE A 111 -12.02 14.84 -0.43
C PHE A 111 -11.54 13.40 -0.53
N GLN A 112 -12.36 12.52 -1.10
CA GLN A 112 -12.07 11.07 -1.24
C GLN A 112 -11.54 10.43 0.06
N GLU A 113 -12.23 10.66 1.16
CA GLU A 113 -11.85 10.12 2.46
C GLU A 113 -12.21 8.63 2.55
N GLY A 114 -11.28 7.80 3.02
CA GLY A 114 -11.42 6.35 3.04
C GLY A 114 -12.35 5.82 4.14
N ILE A 115 -13.04 4.71 3.83
CA ILE A 115 -13.89 3.96 4.77
C ILE A 115 -13.34 2.54 4.93
N ILE A 116 -13.38 2.03 6.15
CA ILE A 116 -13.32 0.59 6.43
C ILE A 116 -14.56 0.21 7.23
N ASP A 117 -15.46 -0.56 6.62
CA ASP A 117 -16.54 -1.22 7.34
C ASP A 117 -16.09 -2.60 7.81
N MET A 118 -16.30 -2.91 9.09
CA MET A 118 -15.86 -4.19 9.66
C MET A 118 -16.90 -5.30 9.47
N SER A 119 -18.08 -4.98 8.97
CA SER A 119 -19.17 -5.92 8.62
C SER A 119 -20.09 -5.33 7.55
N GLY A 120 -21.01 -6.13 7.06
CA GLY A 120 -21.95 -5.72 6.02
C GLY A 120 -21.33 -5.62 4.62
N PRO A 121 -22.07 -5.02 3.65
CA PRO A 121 -21.64 -4.98 2.25
C PRO A 121 -20.28 -4.31 2.04
N GLY A 122 -19.98 -3.22 2.74
CA GLY A 122 -18.70 -2.51 2.62
C GLY A 122 -17.48 -3.34 3.03
N ALA A 123 -17.67 -4.29 3.95
CA ALA A 123 -16.58 -5.15 4.41
C ALA A 123 -16.09 -6.14 3.34
N GLU A 124 -16.89 -6.43 2.32
CA GLU A 124 -16.54 -7.32 1.22
C GLU A 124 -15.54 -6.70 0.24
N TYR A 125 -15.50 -5.36 0.22
CA TYR A 125 -14.66 -4.58 -0.71
C TYR A 125 -13.36 -4.06 -0.08
N THR A 126 -13.04 -4.47 1.14
CA THR A 126 -11.79 -4.08 1.79
C THR A 126 -11.12 -5.27 2.48
N PRO A 127 -9.82 -5.52 2.24
CA PRO A 127 -9.09 -6.57 2.94
C PRO A 127 -8.94 -6.25 4.44
N PHE A 128 -9.04 -4.98 4.82
CA PHE A 128 -8.82 -4.51 6.19
C PHE A 128 -9.95 -4.85 7.14
N SER A 129 -11.14 -5.18 6.63
CA SER A 129 -12.26 -5.72 7.41
C SER A 129 -11.96 -7.07 8.06
N LYS A 130 -10.95 -7.78 7.55
CA LYS A 130 -10.51 -9.09 8.02
C LYS A 130 -9.39 -9.01 9.08
N LEU A 131 -8.92 -7.80 9.38
CA LEU A 131 -7.85 -7.54 10.33
C LEU A 131 -8.40 -7.00 11.66
N ASN A 132 -7.69 -7.28 12.75
CA ASN A 132 -7.88 -6.57 14.01
C ASN A 132 -7.21 -5.20 13.87
N ASN A 133 -7.99 -4.12 13.86
CA ASN A 133 -7.49 -2.78 13.60
C ASN A 133 -7.35 -1.98 14.91
N LEU A 134 -6.11 -1.55 15.23
CA LEU A 134 -5.89 -0.50 16.21
C LEU A 134 -5.99 0.85 15.52
N VAL A 135 -7.04 1.59 15.80
CA VAL A 135 -7.33 2.87 15.14
C VAL A 135 -6.77 4.04 15.94
N VAL A 136 -6.01 4.90 15.27
CA VAL A 136 -5.37 6.09 15.82
C VAL A 136 -6.05 7.33 15.23
N VAL A 137 -6.91 7.97 16.03
CA VAL A 137 -7.67 9.17 15.62
C VAL A 137 -6.99 10.41 16.18
N CYS A 138 -6.31 11.16 15.32
CA CYS A 138 -5.57 12.36 15.69
C CYS A 138 -6.41 13.61 15.49
N GLU A 139 -6.35 14.53 16.46
CA GLU A 139 -6.88 15.89 16.34
C GLU A 139 -5.71 16.89 16.27
N PRO A 140 -5.67 17.81 15.29
CA PRO A 140 -4.59 18.78 15.17
C PRO A 140 -4.70 19.92 16.20
N VAL A 141 -3.59 20.61 16.41
CA VAL A 141 -3.63 21.92 17.07
C VAL A 141 -4.34 22.94 16.16
N GLU A 142 -4.94 23.95 16.78
CA GLU A 142 -5.67 24.98 16.06
C GLU A 142 -4.74 25.80 15.12
N GLY A 143 -5.20 26.05 13.89
CA GLY A 143 -4.47 26.84 12.90
C GLY A 143 -3.31 26.15 12.21
N ILE A 144 -3.12 24.84 12.38
CA ILE A 144 -2.09 24.06 11.68
C ILE A 144 -2.34 24.04 10.16
N LYS A 145 -1.26 24.05 9.38
CA LYS A 145 -1.34 23.88 7.92
C LYS A 145 -1.52 22.40 7.54
N GLN A 146 -2.25 22.14 6.45
CA GLN A 146 -2.53 20.77 5.98
C GLN A 146 -1.28 19.89 5.85
N HIS A 147 -0.21 20.37 5.22
CA HIS A 147 1.04 19.63 5.06
C HIS A 147 1.70 19.24 6.39
N GLU A 148 1.60 20.11 7.38
CA GLU A 148 2.16 19.84 8.71
C GLU A 148 1.31 18.84 9.48
N TYR A 149 0.00 18.91 9.33
CA TYR A 149 -0.93 17.96 9.94
C TYR A 149 -0.82 16.59 9.27
N GLU A 150 -0.78 16.53 7.93
CA GLU A 150 -0.51 15.28 7.20
C GLU A 150 0.73 14.59 7.75
N LYS A 151 1.84 15.34 7.84
CA LYS A 151 3.09 14.80 8.35
C LYS A 151 2.98 14.30 9.79
N ALA A 152 2.28 15.02 10.66
CA ALA A 152 2.11 14.63 12.06
C ALA A 152 1.29 13.33 12.17
N VAL A 153 0.17 13.19 11.45
CA VAL A 153 -0.65 11.98 11.44
C VAL A 153 0.13 10.79 10.87
N ARG A 154 0.84 10.99 9.77
CA ARG A 154 1.67 9.95 9.14
C ARG A 154 2.74 9.44 10.10
N LEU A 155 3.50 10.32 10.74
CA LEU A 155 4.52 9.94 11.70
C LEU A 155 3.94 9.29 12.95
N ALA A 156 2.76 9.71 13.41
CA ALA A 156 2.06 9.08 14.54
C ALA A 156 1.75 7.61 14.22
N GLY A 157 1.17 7.30 13.06
CA GLY A 157 0.87 5.94 12.65
C GLY A 157 2.11 5.05 12.60
N PHE A 158 3.19 5.52 11.96
CA PHE A 158 4.44 4.75 11.87
C PHE A 158 5.13 4.56 13.22
N ARG A 159 5.13 5.55 14.11
CA ARG A 159 5.69 5.41 15.46
C ARG A 159 4.95 4.36 16.27
N VAL A 160 3.62 4.38 16.22
CA VAL A 160 2.79 3.35 16.88
C VAL A 160 3.07 1.97 16.27
N ALA A 161 3.10 1.85 14.95
CA ALA A 161 3.38 0.57 14.29
C ALA A 161 4.77 0.01 14.65
N VAL A 162 5.80 0.85 14.67
CA VAL A 162 7.15 0.43 15.09
C VAL A 162 7.17 0.02 16.55
N TYR A 163 6.53 0.79 17.44
CA TYR A 163 6.44 0.44 18.87
C TYR A 163 5.80 -0.93 19.08
N LEU A 164 4.68 -1.19 18.40
CA LEU A 164 4.01 -2.49 18.50
C LEU A 164 4.83 -3.62 17.87
N GLY A 165 5.49 -3.36 16.75
CA GLY A 165 6.39 -4.31 16.12
C GLY A 165 7.55 -4.72 17.03
N GLU A 166 8.12 -3.78 17.78
CA GLU A 166 9.24 -4.06 18.72
C GLU A 166 8.86 -5.09 19.81
N LEU A 167 7.59 -5.20 20.16
CA LEU A 167 7.12 -6.22 21.12
C LEU A 167 7.34 -7.66 20.62
N ALA A 168 7.51 -7.83 19.32
CA ALA A 168 7.74 -9.14 18.71
C ALA A 168 9.23 -9.53 18.59
N ARG A 169 10.17 -8.62 18.87
CA ARG A 169 11.60 -8.80 18.58
C ARG A 169 12.20 -10.11 19.11
N GLU A 170 11.83 -10.48 20.33
CA GLU A 170 12.35 -11.67 21.02
C GLU A 170 11.44 -12.90 20.89
N LEU A 171 10.34 -12.78 20.14
CA LEU A 171 9.41 -13.88 19.95
C LEU A 171 9.91 -14.86 18.88
N THR A 172 9.40 -16.09 18.96
CA THR A 172 9.58 -17.06 17.89
C THR A 172 8.43 -16.92 16.90
N PRO A 173 8.69 -16.71 15.60
CA PRO A 173 7.64 -16.62 14.60
C PRO A 173 6.83 -17.92 14.49
N ASP A 174 5.53 -17.79 14.28
CA ASP A 174 4.62 -18.90 14.00
C ASP A 174 4.90 -19.53 12.63
N GLU A 175 5.31 -18.67 11.68
CA GLU A 175 5.68 -19.05 10.31
C GLU A 175 6.84 -18.17 9.83
N THR A 176 7.67 -18.68 8.94
CA THR A 176 8.70 -17.88 8.25
C THR A 176 8.65 -18.12 6.74
N LYS A 177 8.53 -17.02 5.98
CA LYS A 177 8.65 -17.02 4.53
C LYS A 177 9.99 -16.47 4.11
N VAL A 178 10.58 -17.05 3.06
CA VAL A 178 11.89 -16.66 2.54
C VAL A 178 11.73 -16.16 1.12
N TYR A 179 12.20 -14.95 0.87
CA TYR A 179 12.22 -14.32 -0.44
C TYR A 179 13.67 -14.09 -0.87
N GLU A 180 14.02 -14.60 -2.03
CA GLU A 180 15.40 -14.49 -2.52
C GLU A 180 15.41 -13.97 -3.96
N THR A 181 16.26 -12.98 -4.20
CA THR A 181 16.53 -12.43 -5.52
C THR A 181 18.01 -12.49 -5.81
N TYR A 182 18.36 -12.51 -7.08
CA TYR A 182 19.73 -12.64 -7.55
C TYR A 182 20.16 -11.36 -8.28
N GLY A 183 21.46 -11.12 -8.35
CA GLY A 183 21.99 -10.10 -9.26
C GLY A 183 21.57 -10.40 -10.71
N ILE A 184 21.43 -9.38 -11.54
CA ILE A 184 20.92 -9.50 -12.93
C ILE A 184 21.66 -10.58 -13.73
N MET A 185 22.98 -10.62 -13.64
CA MET A 185 23.80 -11.61 -14.34
C MET A 185 23.69 -12.99 -13.69
N GLU A 186 23.74 -13.06 -12.37
CA GLU A 186 23.60 -14.28 -11.61
C GLU A 186 22.25 -14.95 -11.84
N GLY A 187 21.15 -14.17 -11.82
CA GLY A 187 19.81 -14.69 -12.12
C GLY A 187 19.67 -15.23 -13.55
N LYS A 188 20.33 -14.59 -14.53
CA LYS A 188 20.37 -15.09 -15.91
C LYS A 188 21.14 -16.42 -16.04
N GLU A 189 22.24 -16.56 -15.32
CA GLU A 189 23.02 -17.81 -15.30
C GLU A 189 22.28 -18.93 -14.55
N LYS A 190 21.59 -18.60 -13.46
CA LYS A 190 20.84 -19.55 -12.64
C LYS A 190 19.59 -20.07 -13.33
N PHE A 191 18.91 -19.21 -14.09
CA PHE A 191 17.63 -19.51 -14.76
C PHE A 191 17.70 -19.23 -16.27
N PRO A 192 18.59 -19.91 -17.04
CA PRO A 192 18.88 -19.55 -18.42
C PRO A 192 17.70 -19.76 -19.37
N ASN A 193 16.72 -20.59 -19.00
CA ASN A 193 15.57 -20.95 -19.83
C ASN A 193 14.25 -20.33 -19.35
N LEU A 194 14.25 -19.54 -18.28
CA LEU A 194 13.04 -18.89 -17.78
C LEU A 194 12.94 -17.47 -18.31
N PRO A 195 11.73 -17.02 -18.70
CA PRO A 195 11.51 -15.65 -19.12
C PRO A 195 11.85 -14.67 -17.97
N ARG A 196 12.49 -13.58 -18.31
CA ARG A 196 12.94 -12.53 -17.40
C ARG A 196 11.81 -11.52 -17.22
N VAL A 197 11.21 -11.52 -16.06
CA VAL A 197 10.04 -10.68 -15.78
C VAL A 197 10.37 -9.65 -14.70
N ALA A 198 9.88 -8.43 -14.88
CA ALA A 198 9.90 -7.39 -13.85
C ALA A 198 8.49 -6.88 -13.56
N TYR A 199 8.34 -6.25 -12.41
CA TYR A 199 7.12 -5.53 -12.06
C TYR A 199 7.37 -4.02 -12.18
N VAL A 200 6.63 -3.36 -13.04
CA VAL A 200 6.61 -1.91 -13.18
C VAL A 200 5.45 -1.37 -12.37
N GLN A 201 5.75 -0.85 -11.19
CA GLN A 201 4.75 -0.24 -10.31
C GLN A 201 4.72 1.26 -10.55
N MET A 202 3.58 1.77 -10.98
CA MET A 202 3.32 3.20 -11.04
C MET A 202 2.87 3.65 -9.66
N LEU A 203 3.51 4.69 -9.13
CA LEU A 203 3.22 5.23 -7.81
C LEU A 203 2.41 6.51 -7.93
N GLN A 204 1.34 6.62 -7.16
CA GLN A 204 0.56 7.84 -7.06
C GLN A 204 1.44 9.00 -6.62
N SER A 205 1.48 10.04 -7.44
CA SER A 205 2.30 11.23 -7.23
C SER A 205 1.65 12.54 -7.71
N GLN A 206 0.33 12.52 -7.94
CA GLN A 206 -0.45 13.64 -8.47
C GLN A 206 -1.23 14.43 -7.41
N GLY A 207 -1.37 13.91 -6.21
CA GLY A 207 -2.20 14.48 -5.15
C GLY A 207 -1.77 15.87 -4.69
N LEU A 208 -2.65 16.53 -3.97
CA LEU A 208 -2.48 17.91 -3.48
C LEU A 208 -1.33 18.06 -2.48
N LEU A 209 -1.07 17.04 -1.68
CA LEU A 209 -0.01 17.01 -0.66
C LEU A 209 1.11 16.06 -1.07
N HIS A 210 1.25 14.95 -0.37
CA HIS A 210 2.26 13.93 -0.60
C HIS A 210 1.59 12.56 -0.56
N ASP A 211 1.68 11.81 -1.65
CA ASP A 211 0.95 10.55 -1.79
C ASP A 211 1.78 9.36 -1.33
N THR A 212 2.99 9.24 -1.84
CA THR A 212 3.87 8.07 -1.64
C THR A 212 5.29 8.52 -1.36
N TYR A 213 5.97 7.82 -0.46
CA TYR A 213 7.38 8.05 -0.14
C TYR A 213 8.20 6.80 -0.43
N VAL A 214 9.36 6.99 -1.04
CA VAL A 214 10.36 5.93 -1.30
C VAL A 214 11.61 6.28 -0.51
N TYR A 215 12.01 5.46 0.45
CA TYR A 215 13.11 5.77 1.37
C TYR A 215 13.01 7.18 2.00
N GLY A 216 11.78 7.60 2.33
CA GLY A 216 11.52 8.92 2.90
C GLY A 216 11.54 10.08 1.91
N VAL A 217 11.77 9.82 0.63
CA VAL A 217 11.67 10.85 -0.43
C VAL A 217 10.30 10.79 -1.08
N ASP A 218 9.63 11.93 -1.17
CA ASP A 218 8.37 12.08 -1.89
C ASP A 218 8.51 11.60 -3.36
N ALA A 219 7.66 10.69 -3.79
CA ALA A 219 7.67 10.12 -5.13
C ALA A 219 7.61 11.18 -6.24
N LYS A 220 6.94 12.32 -6.01
CA LYS A 220 6.93 13.48 -6.95
C LYS A 220 8.33 13.99 -7.30
N ARG A 221 9.33 13.69 -6.48
CA ARG A 221 10.70 14.19 -6.62
C ARG A 221 11.66 13.13 -7.13
N THR A 222 11.18 11.93 -7.37
CA THR A 222 11.98 10.82 -7.88
C THR A 222 11.82 10.67 -9.38
N LEU A 223 12.84 10.13 -10.02
CA LEU A 223 12.75 9.60 -11.39
C LEU A 223 12.49 8.11 -11.30
N SER A 224 12.01 7.50 -12.40
CA SER A 224 11.86 6.05 -12.49
C SER A 224 13.15 5.37 -12.05
N THR A 225 13.05 4.35 -11.20
CA THR A 225 14.19 3.69 -10.58
C THR A 225 13.96 2.19 -10.44
N ILE A 226 15.06 1.45 -10.29
CA ILE A 226 15.03 0.01 -10.05
C ILE A 226 15.16 -0.24 -8.56
N MET A 227 14.33 -1.13 -8.04
CA MET A 227 14.41 -1.65 -6.69
C MET A 227 14.42 -3.17 -6.68
N ASN A 228 14.99 -3.72 -5.63
CA ASN A 228 14.82 -5.12 -5.35
C ASN A 228 13.41 -5.32 -4.75
N PRO A 229 12.62 -6.29 -5.19
CA PRO A 229 11.27 -6.50 -4.65
C PRO A 229 11.25 -6.72 -3.13
N THR A 230 12.29 -7.31 -2.58
CA THR A 230 12.41 -7.48 -1.12
C THR A 230 12.58 -6.17 -0.35
N GLU A 231 13.10 -5.09 -0.97
CA GLU A 231 13.15 -3.77 -0.35
C GLU A 231 11.76 -3.19 -0.13
N VAL A 232 10.87 -3.36 -1.13
CA VAL A 232 9.47 -2.95 -1.04
C VAL A 232 8.75 -3.69 0.07
N MET A 233 8.91 -5.03 0.12
CA MET A 233 8.35 -5.89 1.16
C MET A 233 8.91 -5.58 2.56
N ASP A 234 10.03 -4.89 2.67
CA ASP A 234 10.72 -4.54 3.93
C ASP A 234 10.56 -3.06 4.31
N GLY A 235 9.53 -2.39 3.76
CA GLY A 235 9.08 -1.07 4.16
C GLY A 235 9.81 0.11 3.48
N ALA A 236 10.47 -0.11 2.33
CA ALA A 236 11.12 0.98 1.59
C ALA A 236 10.13 1.97 0.97
N ILE A 237 8.89 1.53 0.72
CA ILE A 237 7.79 2.37 0.22
C ILE A 237 6.74 2.49 1.30
N VAL A 238 6.28 3.70 1.54
CA VAL A 238 5.19 3.99 2.46
C VAL A 238 4.22 4.99 1.87
N SER A 239 2.97 4.93 2.29
CA SER A 239 1.91 5.85 1.91
C SER A 239 2.03 7.17 2.67
N GLY A 240 1.72 8.29 2.00
CA GLY A 240 1.35 9.54 2.62
C GLY A 240 -0.16 9.60 2.87
N ASN A 241 -0.65 10.70 3.41
CA ASN A 241 -2.06 10.87 3.77
C ASN A 241 -2.80 11.89 2.90
N CYS A 242 -2.30 12.16 1.69
CA CYS A 242 -2.88 13.18 0.84
C CYS A 242 -4.17 12.73 0.19
N VAL A 243 -4.11 11.62 -0.49
CA VAL A 243 -5.26 10.96 -1.10
C VAL A 243 -5.74 9.91 -0.10
N SER A 244 -7.03 9.64 -0.09
CA SER A 244 -7.54 8.59 0.77
C SER A 244 -6.98 7.21 0.37
N ALA A 245 -7.05 6.29 1.32
CA ALA A 245 -6.57 4.93 1.13
C ALA A 245 -7.39 4.10 0.10
N CYS A 246 -8.25 4.75 -0.69
CA CYS A 246 -9.00 4.16 -1.79
C CYS A 246 -8.37 4.41 -3.16
N ASP A 247 -7.68 5.56 -3.33
CA ASP A 247 -7.12 5.95 -4.65
C ASP A 247 -5.64 5.61 -4.78
N LYS A 248 -5.06 5.00 -3.79
CA LYS A 248 -3.65 4.58 -3.77
C LYS A 248 -3.44 3.44 -2.80
N ASN A 249 -2.34 2.74 -2.94
CA ASN A 249 -1.97 1.67 -2.02
C ASN A 249 -1.62 2.22 -0.64
N PRO A 250 -2.32 1.82 0.44
CA PRO A 250 -1.84 2.03 1.79
C PRO A 250 -0.50 1.34 2.04
N THR A 251 0.20 1.75 3.09
CA THR A 251 1.49 1.15 3.46
C THR A 251 1.41 -0.36 3.62
N TYR A 252 0.33 -0.88 4.21
CA TYR A 252 0.06 -2.32 4.33
C TYR A 252 0.16 -3.06 2.99
N VAL A 253 -0.39 -2.45 1.93
CA VAL A 253 -0.42 -3.05 0.59
C VAL A 253 0.96 -3.00 -0.05
N HIS A 254 1.74 -1.95 0.14
CA HIS A 254 3.14 -1.93 -0.32
C HIS A 254 3.96 -3.03 0.35
N GLU A 255 3.82 -3.21 1.67
CA GLU A 255 4.50 -4.25 2.44
C GLU A 255 4.08 -5.67 2.07
N ASN A 256 2.83 -5.84 1.65
CA ASN A 256 2.19 -7.11 1.32
C ASN A 256 1.69 -7.15 -0.14
N ASN A 257 2.42 -6.53 -1.06
CA ASN A 257 1.99 -6.38 -2.44
C ASN A 257 1.73 -7.75 -3.10
N PRO A 258 0.47 -8.06 -3.51
CA PRO A 258 0.11 -9.35 -4.02
C PRO A 258 0.79 -9.68 -5.34
N VAL A 259 1.00 -8.69 -6.22
CA VAL A 259 1.74 -8.90 -7.48
C VAL A 259 3.16 -9.35 -7.19
N VAL A 260 3.82 -8.75 -6.19
CA VAL A 260 5.16 -9.16 -5.76
C VAL A 260 5.15 -10.56 -5.15
N HIS A 261 4.14 -10.88 -4.33
CA HIS A 261 4.00 -12.21 -3.76
C HIS A 261 3.79 -13.28 -4.84
N ASP A 262 2.89 -13.05 -5.80
CA ASP A 262 2.60 -13.98 -6.89
C ASP A 262 3.83 -14.18 -7.80
N LEU A 263 4.56 -13.11 -8.10
CA LEU A 263 5.81 -13.20 -8.86
C LEU A 263 6.89 -14.01 -8.11
N PHE A 264 6.96 -13.92 -6.79
CA PHE A 264 7.85 -14.75 -5.99
C PHE A 264 7.41 -16.24 -5.95
N GLU A 265 6.10 -16.50 -5.93
CA GLU A 265 5.59 -17.90 -6.02
C GLU A 265 5.98 -18.57 -7.35
N GLU A 266 6.09 -17.81 -8.44
CA GLU A 266 6.49 -18.29 -9.75
C GLU A 266 8.01 -18.21 -10.01
N HIS A 267 8.76 -17.44 -9.19
CA HIS A 267 10.19 -17.24 -9.35
C HIS A 267 11.00 -18.52 -9.26
N GLY A 268 11.80 -18.79 -10.28
CA GLY A 268 12.62 -19.99 -10.39
C GLY A 268 11.85 -21.24 -10.81
N LYS A 269 10.54 -21.14 -11.07
CA LYS A 269 9.67 -22.21 -11.57
C LYS A 269 9.24 -21.94 -13.02
N THR A 270 8.52 -20.87 -13.24
CA THR A 270 7.98 -20.47 -14.55
C THR A 270 8.60 -19.20 -15.08
N ILE A 271 9.09 -18.33 -14.21
CA ILE A 271 9.72 -17.05 -14.52
C ILE A 271 11.01 -16.83 -13.72
N ASN A 272 11.86 -15.95 -14.23
CA ASN A 272 12.92 -15.30 -13.46
C ASN A 272 12.46 -13.87 -13.10
N PHE A 273 11.96 -13.67 -11.86
CA PHE A 273 11.58 -12.36 -11.37
C PHE A 273 12.85 -11.53 -11.10
N VAL A 274 13.15 -10.57 -11.96
CA VAL A 274 14.43 -9.85 -12.00
C VAL A 274 14.47 -8.69 -11.00
N CYS A 275 13.47 -7.83 -11.03
CA CYS A 275 13.41 -6.62 -10.21
C CYS A 275 12.03 -5.99 -10.23
N GLN A 276 11.87 -4.95 -9.40
CA GLN A 276 10.77 -4.02 -9.48
C GLN A 276 11.26 -2.68 -10.02
N ILE A 277 10.52 -2.09 -10.96
CA ILE A 277 10.78 -0.76 -11.50
C ILE A 277 9.68 0.15 -10.95
N LEU A 278 10.07 1.18 -10.21
CA LEU A 278 9.17 2.21 -9.76
C LEU A 278 9.11 3.32 -10.80
N THR A 279 7.93 3.76 -11.13
CA THR A 279 7.69 4.94 -11.97
C THR A 279 6.57 5.78 -11.38
N ASN A 280 6.32 6.96 -11.92
CA ASN A 280 5.38 7.90 -11.33
C ASN A 280 4.16 8.11 -12.22
N GLU A 281 3.04 8.35 -11.57
CA GLU A 281 1.87 8.95 -12.19
C GLU A 281 2.04 10.47 -12.18
N ASN A 282 2.21 11.05 -13.35
CA ASN A 282 2.63 12.44 -13.48
C ASN A 282 1.47 13.36 -13.87
N VAL A 283 1.54 14.62 -13.41
CA VAL A 283 0.54 15.65 -13.76
C VAL A 283 0.78 16.17 -15.18
N TYR A 284 2.04 16.44 -15.54
CA TYR A 284 2.39 17.10 -16.77
C TYR A 284 2.83 16.13 -17.86
N LEU A 285 2.37 16.33 -19.10
CA LEU A 285 2.68 15.50 -20.24
C LEU A 285 4.20 15.27 -20.44
N ALA A 286 5.01 16.32 -20.26
CA ALA A 286 6.46 16.19 -20.40
C ALA A 286 7.09 15.23 -19.38
N ASP A 287 6.50 15.16 -18.17
CA ASP A 287 6.96 14.26 -17.13
C ASP A 287 6.47 12.82 -17.38
N LYS A 288 5.24 12.66 -17.87
CA LYS A 288 4.70 11.38 -18.36
C LYS A 288 5.60 10.80 -19.45
N MET A 289 5.95 11.60 -20.45
CA MET A 289 6.85 11.21 -21.53
C MET A 289 8.23 10.78 -21.01
N ARG A 290 8.81 11.57 -20.12
CA ARG A 290 10.13 11.29 -19.53
C ARG A 290 10.15 10.00 -18.72
N SER A 291 9.18 9.84 -17.81
CA SER A 291 9.08 8.67 -16.94
C SER A 291 8.89 7.39 -17.76
N SER A 292 8.00 7.39 -18.73
CA SER A 292 7.77 6.24 -19.60
C SER A 292 8.95 5.92 -20.54
N ASP A 293 9.68 6.93 -21.05
CA ASP A 293 10.93 6.70 -21.80
C ASP A 293 12.01 6.05 -20.92
N TRP A 294 12.12 6.49 -19.68
CA TRP A 294 13.09 5.92 -18.75
C TRP A 294 12.73 4.49 -18.36
N THR A 295 11.45 4.22 -18.11
CA THR A 295 10.95 2.87 -17.79
C THR A 295 11.23 1.90 -18.95
N ALA A 296 10.86 2.26 -20.17
CA ALA A 296 11.10 1.43 -21.35
C ALA A 296 12.61 1.18 -21.58
N LYS A 297 13.43 2.22 -21.44
CA LYS A 297 14.89 2.09 -21.51
C LYS A 297 15.44 1.13 -20.43
N MET A 298 14.94 1.19 -19.21
CA MET A 298 15.34 0.27 -18.15
C MET A 298 14.95 -1.16 -18.47
N CYS A 299 13.73 -1.41 -18.94
CA CYS A 299 13.28 -2.74 -19.36
C CYS A 299 14.22 -3.34 -20.41
N ARG A 300 14.61 -2.57 -21.42
CA ARG A 300 15.56 -3.01 -22.44
C ARG A 300 16.96 -3.25 -21.88
N LEU A 301 17.50 -2.33 -21.06
CA LEU A 301 18.85 -2.47 -20.49
C LEU A 301 18.95 -3.65 -19.53
N LEU A 302 17.85 -4.02 -18.88
CA LEU A 302 17.75 -5.19 -18.02
C LEU A 302 17.54 -6.48 -18.81
N ASP A 303 17.41 -6.42 -20.16
CA ASP A 303 17.18 -7.57 -21.01
C ASP A 303 15.94 -8.38 -20.56
N LEU A 304 14.83 -7.69 -20.33
CA LEU A 304 13.58 -8.29 -19.90
C LEU A 304 12.80 -8.87 -21.08
N ASP A 305 12.12 -9.98 -20.86
CA ASP A 305 11.21 -10.59 -21.84
C ASP A 305 9.79 -10.03 -21.69
N ALA A 306 9.36 -9.79 -20.43
CA ALA A 306 8.04 -9.26 -20.13
C ALA A 306 8.02 -8.43 -18.84
N VAL A 307 7.00 -7.60 -18.70
CA VAL A 307 6.69 -6.87 -17.47
C VAL A 307 5.20 -6.88 -17.17
N ILE A 308 4.87 -6.84 -15.88
CA ILE A 308 3.55 -6.45 -15.39
C ILE A 308 3.62 -4.95 -15.08
N VAL A 309 2.63 -4.18 -15.53
CA VAL A 309 2.53 -2.74 -15.24
C VAL A 309 1.24 -2.49 -14.50
N SER A 310 1.31 -1.95 -13.28
CA SER A 310 0.12 -1.53 -12.53
C SER A 310 0.09 -0.03 -12.29
N GLN A 311 -1.10 0.51 -12.05
CA GLN A 311 -1.32 1.89 -11.62
C GLN A 311 -2.03 1.92 -10.27
N GLU A 312 -1.91 3.04 -9.55
CA GLU A 312 -2.63 3.27 -8.29
C GLU A 312 -3.86 4.15 -8.50
N GLY A 313 -3.75 5.22 -9.26
CA GLY A 313 -4.86 6.10 -9.60
C GLY A 313 -5.42 5.81 -11.00
N PHE A 314 -6.53 6.43 -11.35
CA PHE A 314 -7.21 6.27 -12.64
C PHE A 314 -7.53 7.65 -13.28
N GLY A 315 -7.97 7.63 -14.54
CA GLY A 315 -8.22 8.84 -15.32
C GLY A 315 -6.94 9.45 -15.88
N ASN A 316 -6.39 10.49 -15.24
CA ASN A 316 -5.12 11.07 -15.69
C ASN A 316 -3.94 10.07 -15.65
N PRO A 317 -3.79 9.19 -14.66
CA PRO A 317 -2.81 8.09 -14.66
C PRO A 317 -2.94 7.10 -15.81
N ASP A 318 -4.10 6.90 -16.42
CA ASP A 318 -4.28 6.01 -17.57
C ASP A 318 -3.35 6.39 -18.73
N THR A 319 -3.08 7.68 -18.90
CA THR A 319 -2.12 8.14 -19.91
C THR A 319 -0.69 7.70 -19.58
N ASP A 320 -0.27 7.73 -18.29
CA ASP A 320 1.04 7.18 -17.89
C ASP A 320 1.09 5.67 -18.12
N LEU A 321 0.01 4.94 -17.79
CA LEU A 321 -0.11 3.49 -17.97
C LEU A 321 0.07 3.11 -19.45
N ILE A 322 -0.73 3.71 -20.32
CA ILE A 322 -0.70 3.43 -21.76
C ILE A 322 0.62 3.87 -22.40
N MET A 323 1.21 5.00 -21.96
CA MET A 323 2.54 5.41 -22.43
C MET A 323 3.63 4.42 -22.02
N ASN A 324 3.60 3.91 -20.77
CA ASN A 324 4.53 2.87 -20.35
C ASN A 324 4.36 1.62 -21.21
N CYS A 325 3.14 1.10 -21.38
CA CYS A 325 2.84 -0.05 -22.20
C CYS A 325 3.40 0.10 -23.64
N LYS A 326 3.01 1.15 -24.35
CA LYS A 326 3.44 1.40 -25.74
C LYS A 326 4.95 1.45 -25.91
N LYS A 327 5.63 2.16 -25.01
CA LYS A 327 7.07 2.37 -25.13
C LYS A 327 7.86 1.12 -24.76
N ILE A 328 7.38 0.36 -23.78
CA ILE A 328 7.99 -0.91 -23.40
C ILE A 328 7.82 -1.95 -24.54
N GLU A 329 6.60 -2.05 -25.12
CA GLU A 329 6.34 -2.91 -26.28
C GLU A 329 7.18 -2.52 -27.50
N ALA A 330 7.40 -1.21 -27.73
CA ALA A 330 8.26 -0.73 -28.79
C ALA A 330 9.73 -1.14 -28.64
N GLU A 331 10.18 -1.42 -27.41
CA GLU A 331 11.52 -1.98 -27.14
C GLU A 331 11.56 -3.52 -27.24
N GLY A 332 10.44 -4.17 -27.59
CA GLY A 332 10.33 -5.62 -27.77
C GLY A 332 10.07 -6.40 -26.48
N VAL A 333 9.72 -5.73 -25.41
CA VAL A 333 9.38 -6.34 -24.11
C VAL A 333 7.86 -6.44 -23.99
N LYS A 334 7.34 -7.62 -23.67
CA LYS A 334 5.90 -7.85 -23.53
C LYS A 334 5.34 -7.19 -22.28
N THR A 335 4.11 -6.65 -22.38
CA THR A 335 3.43 -6.02 -21.25
C THR A 335 2.11 -6.71 -20.92
N VAL A 336 1.84 -6.84 -19.63
CA VAL A 336 0.50 -7.10 -19.07
C VAL A 336 0.17 -5.93 -18.16
N ILE A 337 -0.92 -5.23 -18.42
CA ILE A 337 -1.34 -4.12 -17.56
C ILE A 337 -2.38 -4.59 -16.55
N ILE A 338 -2.29 -4.08 -15.32
CA ILE A 338 -3.27 -4.23 -14.26
C ILE A 338 -3.88 -2.86 -14.02
N THR A 339 -5.19 -2.75 -14.12
CA THR A 339 -5.94 -1.50 -13.96
C THR A 339 -7.36 -1.81 -13.48
N ASP A 340 -8.04 -0.80 -13.00
CA ASP A 340 -9.50 -0.80 -12.86
C ASP A 340 -10.16 -0.11 -14.06
N GLU A 341 -11.47 -0.06 -14.06
CA GLU A 341 -12.26 0.58 -15.10
C GLU A 341 -13.05 1.75 -14.51
N TYR A 342 -13.13 2.84 -15.26
CA TYR A 342 -13.92 4.00 -14.89
C TYR A 342 -15.16 4.13 -15.81
N ALA A 343 -15.94 3.08 -15.84
CA ALA A 343 -17.05 2.91 -16.81
C ALA A 343 -18.31 3.70 -16.48
N GLY A 344 -18.29 4.61 -15.50
CA GLY A 344 -19.45 5.32 -15.00
C GLY A 344 -20.38 4.45 -14.14
N ARG A 345 -21.32 5.07 -13.45
CA ARG A 345 -22.23 4.38 -12.52
C ARG A 345 -23.11 3.29 -13.17
N ASP A 346 -23.35 3.39 -14.46
CA ASP A 346 -24.15 2.43 -15.23
C ASP A 346 -23.31 1.46 -16.08
N GLY A 347 -21.97 1.51 -15.96
CA GLY A 347 -21.03 0.65 -16.67
C GLY A 347 -21.00 0.85 -18.19
N LYS A 348 -21.46 2.00 -18.71
CA LYS A 348 -21.62 2.24 -20.16
C LYS A 348 -20.70 3.28 -20.74
N SER A 349 -19.92 3.95 -19.91
CA SER A 349 -18.92 4.91 -20.36
C SER A 349 -17.66 4.19 -20.86
N GLN A 350 -16.72 4.94 -21.42
CA GLN A 350 -15.42 4.43 -21.79
C GLN A 350 -14.65 4.00 -20.52
N SER A 351 -14.14 2.78 -20.50
CA SER A 351 -13.53 2.17 -19.31
C SER A 351 -12.20 2.82 -18.92
N LEU A 352 -11.38 3.21 -19.90
CA LEU A 352 -10.09 3.87 -19.67
C LEU A 352 -10.09 5.24 -20.31
N ALA A 353 -9.43 6.22 -19.69
CA ALA A 353 -9.28 7.56 -20.24
C ALA A 353 -8.32 7.59 -21.45
N ASP A 354 -7.41 6.63 -21.56
CA ASP A 354 -6.50 6.44 -22.70
C ASP A 354 -6.48 4.96 -23.09
N ALA A 355 -6.22 4.67 -24.35
CA ALA A 355 -6.15 3.32 -24.89
C ALA A 355 -5.21 3.26 -26.11
N ASP A 356 -4.56 2.11 -26.30
CA ASP A 356 -3.70 1.85 -27.47
C ASP A 356 -3.72 0.36 -27.82
N PRO A 357 -3.67 -0.02 -29.11
CA PRO A 357 -3.59 -1.42 -29.52
C PRO A 357 -2.42 -2.23 -28.94
N ALA A 358 -1.38 -1.59 -28.44
CA ALA A 358 -0.27 -2.26 -27.75
C ALA A 358 -0.69 -2.84 -26.39
N ALA A 359 -1.76 -2.32 -25.76
CA ALA A 359 -2.33 -2.84 -24.54
C ALA A 359 -3.29 -4.01 -24.86
N ASP A 360 -2.73 -5.12 -25.34
CA ASP A 360 -3.48 -6.32 -25.75
C ASP A 360 -3.62 -7.39 -24.66
N ALA A 361 -2.96 -7.20 -23.52
CA ALA A 361 -3.07 -8.04 -22.33
C ALA A 361 -3.39 -7.18 -21.11
N VAL A 362 -4.65 -7.24 -20.66
CA VAL A 362 -5.19 -6.41 -19.57
C VAL A 362 -5.84 -7.29 -18.52
N VAL A 363 -5.46 -7.06 -17.27
CA VAL A 363 -6.17 -7.59 -16.10
C VAL A 363 -6.91 -6.41 -15.49
N THR A 364 -8.23 -6.49 -15.43
CA THR A 364 -9.07 -5.42 -14.89
C THR A 364 -9.63 -5.80 -13.52
N GLY A 365 -9.65 -4.83 -12.62
CA GLY A 365 -10.30 -4.92 -11.33
C GLY A 365 -11.81 -4.67 -11.36
N GLY A 366 -12.38 -4.31 -12.51
CA GLY A 366 -13.78 -3.97 -12.66
C GLY A 366 -14.07 -2.47 -12.60
N ASN A 367 -15.34 -2.11 -12.37
CA ASN A 367 -15.81 -0.73 -12.45
C ASN A 367 -15.60 0.02 -11.12
N ALA A 368 -14.61 0.88 -11.05
CA ALA A 368 -14.29 1.72 -9.90
C ALA A 368 -15.39 2.76 -9.52
N ASN A 369 -16.38 2.95 -10.36
CA ASN A 369 -17.54 3.84 -10.10
C ASN A 369 -18.77 3.14 -9.56
N GLN A 370 -18.71 1.88 -9.22
CA GLN A 370 -19.86 1.18 -8.68
C GLN A 370 -20.31 1.79 -7.36
N VAL A 371 -21.61 2.09 -7.26
CA VAL A 371 -22.20 2.61 -6.03
C VAL A 371 -22.67 1.47 -5.14
N ILE A 372 -22.15 1.43 -3.92
CA ILE A 372 -22.59 0.51 -2.87
C ILE A 372 -23.35 1.28 -1.81
N VAL A 373 -24.52 0.78 -1.42
CA VAL A 373 -25.28 1.33 -0.31
C VAL A 373 -24.79 0.71 0.99
N LEU A 374 -24.19 1.52 1.85
CA LEU A 374 -23.67 1.07 3.13
C LEU A 374 -24.72 1.29 4.24
N PRO A 375 -24.98 0.28 5.08
CA PRO A 375 -25.88 0.42 6.21
C PRO A 375 -25.30 1.31 7.31
N LYS A 376 -26.19 1.82 8.16
CA LYS A 376 -25.76 2.48 9.41
C LYS A 376 -25.07 1.47 10.31
N MET A 377 -23.90 1.84 10.84
CA MET A 377 -23.16 1.05 11.81
C MET A 377 -23.54 1.45 13.25
N ASP A 378 -23.42 0.52 14.19
CA ASP A 378 -23.67 0.79 15.62
C ASP A 378 -22.61 1.73 16.20
N LYS A 379 -21.39 1.69 15.65
CA LYS A 379 -20.26 2.50 16.08
C LYS A 379 -19.51 3.08 14.88
N VAL A 380 -19.15 4.36 14.99
CA VAL A 380 -18.24 5.03 14.07
C VAL A 380 -16.99 5.47 14.81
N ILE A 381 -15.82 5.08 14.31
CA ILE A 381 -14.53 5.53 14.81
C ILE A 381 -14.01 6.63 13.89
N GLY A 382 -13.92 7.85 14.41
CA GLY A 382 -13.62 9.05 13.65
C GLY A 382 -14.85 9.91 13.39
N THR A 383 -15.13 10.29 12.14
CA THR A 383 -16.25 11.16 11.77
C THR A 383 -16.80 10.81 10.38
N GLU A 384 -18.11 10.89 10.19
CA GLU A 384 -18.79 10.62 8.90
C GLU A 384 -18.94 11.85 7.99
N ASP A 385 -18.44 13.00 8.37
CA ASP A 385 -18.76 14.28 7.71
C ASP A 385 -18.38 14.38 6.22
N PHE A 386 -17.51 13.50 5.70
CA PHE A 386 -17.02 13.56 4.30
C PHE A 386 -16.52 12.21 3.80
N VAL A 387 -17.40 11.23 3.73
CA VAL A 387 -16.98 9.89 3.36
C VAL A 387 -17.45 9.55 1.96
N THR A 388 -16.60 9.05 1.10
CA THR A 388 -16.94 8.77 -0.28
C THR A 388 -16.53 7.39 -0.79
N THR A 389 -15.46 6.78 -0.29
CA THR A 389 -14.88 5.59 -0.93
C THR A 389 -14.36 4.56 0.06
N ILE A 390 -14.41 3.27 -0.31
CA ILE A 390 -13.89 2.17 0.52
C ILE A 390 -12.35 2.15 0.46
N ALA A 391 -11.71 2.09 1.60
CA ALA A 391 -10.26 2.00 1.69
C ALA A 391 -9.74 0.62 1.25
N GLY A 392 -8.72 0.60 0.39
CA GLY A 392 -8.10 -0.63 -0.11
C GLY A 392 -8.97 -1.37 -1.12
N GLY A 393 -9.95 -0.67 -1.72
CA GLY A 393 -10.86 -1.23 -2.72
C GLY A 393 -10.23 -1.44 -4.09
N ASN A 394 -9.05 -0.90 -4.37
CA ASN A 394 -8.39 -1.03 -5.66
C ASN A 394 -7.82 -2.44 -5.91
N GLU A 395 -6.60 -2.60 -6.29
CA GLU A 395 -5.95 -3.82 -6.77
C GLU A 395 -6.15 -5.09 -5.90
N HIS A 396 -6.78 -4.99 -4.73
CA HIS A 396 -6.77 -6.03 -3.70
C HIS A 396 -8.12 -6.41 -3.09
N SER A 397 -9.20 -5.72 -3.41
CA SER A 397 -10.54 -6.15 -3.04
C SER A 397 -11.10 -7.02 -4.17
N HIS A 398 -10.84 -8.31 -4.10
CA HIS A 398 -11.37 -9.28 -5.05
C HIS A 398 -12.79 -9.68 -4.63
N ARG A 399 -13.73 -9.58 -5.57
CA ARG A 399 -14.94 -10.38 -5.52
C ARG A 399 -14.62 -11.84 -5.81
N GLU A 400 -15.52 -12.75 -5.50
CA GLU A 400 -15.41 -14.16 -5.87
C GLU A 400 -15.24 -14.40 -7.38
N ASP A 401 -15.69 -13.44 -8.22
CA ASP A 401 -15.53 -13.47 -9.68
C ASP A 401 -14.19 -12.87 -10.17
N GLY A 402 -13.33 -12.41 -9.27
CA GLY A 402 -12.03 -11.83 -9.60
C GLY A 402 -12.08 -10.35 -9.98
N THR A 403 -13.23 -9.69 -9.86
CA THR A 403 -13.33 -8.25 -10.08
C THR A 403 -12.91 -7.47 -8.84
N ILE A 404 -12.22 -6.35 -9.04
CA ILE A 404 -11.88 -5.36 -8.02
C ILE A 404 -12.87 -4.20 -8.20
N GLU A 405 -13.46 -3.72 -7.13
CA GLU A 405 -14.37 -2.58 -7.22
C GLU A 405 -14.01 -1.52 -6.19
N ASP A 406 -13.84 -0.32 -6.68
CA ASP A 406 -13.87 0.89 -5.88
C ASP A 406 -15.33 1.38 -5.80
N ALA A 407 -15.79 1.71 -4.61
CA ALA A 407 -17.21 1.96 -4.42
C ALA A 407 -17.44 3.39 -3.92
N ASP A 408 -18.18 4.14 -4.73
CA ASP A 408 -18.80 5.38 -4.29
C ASP A 408 -19.88 5.09 -3.24
N TYR A 409 -19.89 5.90 -2.19
CA TYR A 409 -20.69 5.69 -1.01
C TYR A 409 -21.95 6.56 -0.96
N VAL A 410 -23.07 5.96 -0.62
CA VAL A 410 -24.31 6.67 -0.22
C VAL A 410 -24.78 6.11 1.13
N VAL A 411 -24.81 6.95 2.16
CA VAL A 411 -25.50 6.61 3.43
C VAL A 411 -27.00 6.85 3.23
N ASP A 412 -27.83 5.84 3.57
CA ASP A 412 -29.26 6.03 3.79
C ASP A 412 -29.54 6.52 5.22
#